data_1e214fb1acbe97da32b09d5da01fc144
#
_entry.id   1e214fb1acbe97da32b09d5da01fc144
#
_cell.length_a   1.000
_cell.length_b   1.000
_cell.length_c   1.000
_cell.angle_alpha   90.00
_cell.angle_beta   90.00
_cell.angle_gamma   90.00
#
_symmetry.space_group_name_H-M   'P 1'
#
loop_
_entity.id
_entity.type
_entity.pdbx_description
1 polymer ?
#
loop_
_entity_poly.entity_id
_entity_poly.type
_entity_poly.pdbx_seq_one_letter_code
_entity_poly.pdbx_strand_id
1 'polypeptide(L)'
;MLALLFLFCSCSKNNYNLTNNYDWTNKTDSLYKYNEKKVSITDGVWGTLVQKEGNWMPIAVPDGEDFPSRDDQKIFPVQRNIAIYEYTTMDEMNGYPPLYDTIHTKLITTTTCDKEGFFEVELKSGKYSVFVKEKGKLYANGVDGQGGISPVTIESSKVSEMNLTLDYAVY
;
A
#
# COMPACT_ATOMS: atom_id res chain seq x y z
N MET A 1 47.77 35.20 -1.74
CA MET A 1 46.32 35.41 -1.97
C MET A 1 45.74 34.13 -2.52
N LEU A 2 45.21 33.27 -1.65
CA LEU A 2 44.70 31.93 -1.98
C LEU A 2 43.18 32.02 -2.08
N ALA A 3 42.64 31.86 -3.27
CA ALA A 3 41.21 31.87 -3.50
C ALA A 3 40.63 30.47 -3.19
N LEU A 4 39.78 30.38 -2.18
CA LEU A 4 39.05 29.19 -1.79
C LEU A 4 37.79 29.10 -2.67
N LEU A 5 37.77 28.15 -3.59
CA LEU A 5 36.60 27.82 -4.39
C LEU A 5 35.64 26.97 -3.55
N PHE A 6 34.53 27.56 -3.11
CA PHE A 6 33.42 26.79 -2.53
C PHE A 6 32.59 26.16 -3.66
N LEU A 7 32.71 24.85 -3.82
CA LEU A 7 31.76 24.05 -4.60
C LEU A 7 30.46 23.94 -3.79
N PHE A 8 29.44 24.70 -4.20
CA PHE A 8 28.07 24.44 -3.76
C PHE A 8 27.55 23.19 -4.45
N CYS A 9 27.54 22.09 -3.69
CA CYS A 9 26.78 20.91 -4.09
C CYS A 9 25.29 21.24 -3.99
N SER A 10 24.69 21.58 -5.14
CA SER A 10 23.23 21.77 -5.26
C SER A 10 22.55 20.41 -5.11
N CYS A 11 22.15 20.09 -3.88
CA CYS A 11 21.26 18.97 -3.62
C CYS A 11 19.89 19.32 -4.18
N SER A 12 19.59 18.85 -5.39
CA SER A 12 18.26 18.94 -6.00
C SER A 12 17.30 18.16 -5.10
N LYS A 13 16.58 18.86 -4.23
CA LYS A 13 15.40 18.34 -3.54
C LYS A 13 14.34 18.13 -4.61
N ASN A 14 14.19 16.90 -5.06
CA ASN A 14 13.01 16.51 -5.80
C ASN A 14 11.80 16.66 -4.87
N ASN A 15 11.21 17.84 -4.85
CA ASN A 15 9.90 18.07 -4.26
C ASN A 15 8.88 17.33 -5.13
N TYR A 16 8.53 16.11 -4.73
CA TYR A 16 7.34 15.45 -5.26
C TYR A 16 6.13 16.24 -4.77
N ASN A 17 5.61 17.11 -5.62
CA ASN A 17 4.40 17.87 -5.35
C ASN A 17 3.21 16.92 -5.60
N LEU A 18 2.80 16.20 -4.57
CA LEU A 18 1.78 15.15 -4.60
C LEU A 18 0.35 15.69 -4.79
N THR A 19 0.16 16.99 -5.01
CA THR A 19 -1.16 17.63 -5.02
C THR A 19 -1.74 17.93 -6.40
N ASN A 20 -1.01 17.70 -7.50
CA ASN A 20 -1.50 17.99 -8.86
C ASN A 20 -1.63 16.73 -9.70
N ASN A 21 -2.84 16.34 -10.06
CA ASN A 21 -3.28 15.46 -11.17
C ASN A 21 -2.19 14.54 -11.77
N TYR A 22 -1.55 13.74 -10.93
CA TYR A 22 -0.54 12.81 -11.38
C TYR A 22 -1.20 11.50 -11.80
N ASP A 23 -0.90 11.06 -13.01
CA ASP A 23 -1.15 9.69 -13.46
C ASP A 23 -0.32 8.71 -12.61
N TRP A 24 -0.95 8.22 -11.52
CA TRP A 24 -0.32 7.28 -10.59
C TRP A 24 -0.17 5.89 -11.17
N THR A 25 -0.82 5.57 -12.29
CA THR A 25 -0.70 4.27 -12.95
C THR A 25 0.74 4.00 -13.38
N ASN A 26 1.46 5.04 -13.82
CA ASN A 26 2.86 4.97 -14.23
C ASN A 26 3.87 5.34 -13.11
N LYS A 27 3.39 5.74 -11.92
CA LYS A 27 4.25 6.26 -10.83
C LYS A 27 4.19 5.44 -9.55
N THR A 28 3.33 4.43 -9.47
CA THR A 28 3.22 3.55 -8.30
C THR A 28 4.56 2.89 -7.98
N ASP A 29 5.30 2.44 -8.99
CA ASP A 29 6.63 1.87 -8.81
C ASP A 29 7.64 2.87 -8.21
N SER A 30 7.55 4.13 -8.60
CA SER A 30 8.41 5.19 -8.06
C SER A 30 8.06 5.50 -6.61
N LEU A 31 6.78 5.43 -6.24
CA LEU A 31 6.30 5.58 -4.88
C LEU A 31 6.79 4.43 -3.99
N TYR A 32 6.69 3.20 -4.47
CA TYR A 32 7.18 2.01 -3.74
C TYR A 32 8.67 2.09 -3.47
N LYS A 33 9.48 2.41 -4.49
CA LYS A 33 10.93 2.63 -4.34
C LYS A 33 11.28 3.80 -3.43
N TYR A 34 10.44 4.83 -3.36
CA TYR A 34 10.61 5.94 -2.43
C TYR A 34 10.35 5.47 -0.99
N ASN A 35 9.27 4.74 -0.76
CA ASN A 35 8.90 4.23 0.55
C ASN A 35 9.86 3.15 1.07
N GLU A 36 10.39 2.28 0.19
CA GLU A 36 11.43 1.31 0.54
C GLU A 36 12.62 1.95 1.28
N LYS A 37 13.00 3.17 0.90
CA LYS A 37 14.11 3.90 1.53
C LYS A 37 13.81 4.42 2.94
N LYS A 38 12.55 4.37 3.37
CA LYS A 38 12.13 4.77 4.73
C LYS A 38 12.23 3.62 5.72
N VAL A 39 12.36 2.38 5.24
CA VAL A 39 12.39 1.19 6.10
C VAL A 39 13.53 1.30 7.10
N SER A 40 13.18 1.21 8.38
CA SER A 40 14.11 1.37 9.50
C SER A 40 14.17 0.16 10.42
N ILE A 41 13.19 -0.74 10.32
CA ILE A 41 13.12 -1.98 11.11
C ILE A 41 14.01 -3.07 10.52
N THR A 42 14.36 -4.08 11.33
CA THR A 42 15.16 -5.24 10.91
C THR A 42 14.37 -6.55 10.88
N ASP A 43 13.22 -6.57 11.53
CA ASP A 43 12.30 -7.70 11.60
C ASP A 43 10.86 -7.19 11.50
N GLY A 44 10.05 -7.74 10.61
CA GLY A 44 8.65 -7.34 10.53
C GLY A 44 8.14 -7.15 9.11
N VAL A 45 7.19 -6.23 8.94
CA VAL A 45 6.55 -5.90 7.67
C VAL A 45 6.59 -4.40 7.42
N TRP A 46 6.82 -4.04 6.19
CA TRP A 46 6.62 -2.69 5.69
C TRP A 46 5.79 -2.73 4.39
N GLY A 47 5.23 -1.61 4.01
CA GLY A 47 4.53 -1.51 2.74
C GLY A 47 4.02 -0.12 2.43
N THR A 48 3.33 -0.04 1.31
CA THR A 48 2.66 1.18 0.85
C THR A 48 1.18 0.89 0.65
N LEU A 49 0.34 1.75 1.21
CA LEU A 49 -1.10 1.72 1.00
C LEU A 49 -1.47 2.76 -0.06
N VAL A 50 -2.13 2.30 -1.11
CA VAL A 50 -2.71 3.15 -2.16
C VAL A 50 -4.21 2.94 -2.26
N GLN A 51 -4.91 3.94 -2.79
CA GLN A 51 -6.31 3.84 -3.19
C GLN A 51 -6.39 3.86 -4.72
N LYS A 52 -7.21 2.99 -5.29
CA LYS A 52 -7.47 2.87 -6.72
C LYS A 52 -8.93 3.24 -7.00
N GLU A 53 -9.15 4.14 -7.95
CA GLU A 53 -10.46 4.66 -8.31
C GLU A 53 -10.63 4.77 -9.82
N GLY A 54 -11.87 4.98 -10.26
CA GLY A 54 -12.23 5.22 -11.65
C GLY A 54 -12.67 3.98 -12.39
N ASN A 55 -12.94 4.14 -13.67
CA ASN A 55 -13.40 3.07 -14.54
C ASN A 55 -12.22 2.35 -15.21
N TRP A 56 -12.01 1.10 -14.82
CA TRP A 56 -10.95 0.23 -15.34
C TRP A 56 -11.48 -0.85 -16.28
N MET A 57 -12.75 -0.73 -16.71
CA MET A 57 -13.34 -1.63 -17.70
C MET A 57 -12.50 -1.65 -18.99
N PRO A 58 -12.25 -2.82 -19.57
CA PRO A 58 -11.65 -2.90 -20.90
C PRO A 58 -12.49 -2.11 -21.92
N ILE A 59 -11.82 -1.35 -22.80
CA ILE A 59 -12.45 -0.64 -23.90
C ILE A 59 -12.00 -1.29 -25.19
N ALA A 60 -12.95 -1.66 -26.04
CA ALA A 60 -12.64 -2.03 -27.41
C ALA A 60 -12.40 -0.75 -28.24
N VAL A 61 -11.22 -0.66 -28.83
CA VAL A 61 -10.85 0.45 -29.72
C VAL A 61 -10.78 -0.11 -31.14
N PRO A 62 -11.48 0.49 -32.13
CA PRO A 62 -11.38 0.08 -33.52
C PRO A 62 -9.94 0.17 -34.04
N ASP A 63 -9.60 -0.66 -35.01
CA ASP A 63 -8.28 -0.64 -35.63
C ASP A 63 -7.97 0.72 -36.23
N GLY A 64 -6.84 1.30 -35.83
CA GLY A 64 -6.36 2.60 -36.31
C GLY A 64 -6.85 3.82 -35.51
N GLU A 65 -7.60 3.61 -34.44
CA GLU A 65 -8.00 4.67 -33.51
C GLU A 65 -7.12 4.67 -32.25
N ASP A 66 -6.92 5.86 -31.67
CA ASP A 66 -6.22 5.99 -30.39
C ASP A 66 -7.11 5.60 -29.21
N PHE A 67 -6.51 5.03 -28.15
CA PHE A 67 -7.24 4.79 -26.91
C PHE A 67 -7.74 6.11 -26.32
N PRO A 68 -9.03 6.19 -25.92
CA PRO A 68 -9.55 7.38 -25.26
C PRO A 68 -8.82 7.66 -23.95
N SER A 69 -8.71 8.93 -23.58
CA SER A 69 -8.16 9.33 -22.29
C SER A 69 -8.96 8.69 -21.15
N ARG A 70 -8.24 8.28 -20.10
CA ARG A 70 -8.81 7.68 -18.88
C ARG A 70 -8.49 8.53 -17.65
N ASP A 71 -8.85 9.81 -17.73
CA ASP A 71 -8.54 10.80 -16.69
C ASP A 71 -9.23 10.51 -15.35
N ASP A 72 -10.24 9.65 -15.35
CA ASP A 72 -10.93 9.16 -14.18
C ASP A 72 -10.16 8.05 -13.45
N GLN A 73 -9.23 7.35 -14.12
CA GLN A 73 -8.39 6.33 -13.50
C GLN A 73 -7.31 6.97 -12.63
N LYS A 74 -7.32 6.63 -11.35
CA LYS A 74 -6.37 7.18 -10.38
C LYS A 74 -5.88 6.09 -9.43
N ILE A 75 -4.57 6.15 -9.12
CA ILE A 75 -3.96 5.42 -8.02
C ILE A 75 -3.16 6.44 -7.22
N PHE A 76 -3.40 6.55 -5.93
CA PHE A 76 -2.76 7.54 -5.08
C PHE A 76 -2.57 7.01 -3.65
N PRO A 77 -1.52 7.44 -2.92
CA PRO A 77 -1.30 7.04 -1.54
C PRO A 77 -2.39 7.61 -0.64
N VAL A 78 -2.75 6.86 0.39
CA VAL A 78 -3.74 7.27 1.38
C VAL A 78 -3.26 6.97 2.79
N GLN A 79 -3.63 7.85 3.71
CA GLN A 79 -3.32 7.71 5.12
C GLN A 79 -4.47 7.00 5.85
N ARG A 80 -4.23 5.75 6.32
CA ARG A 80 -5.19 4.94 7.07
C ARG A 80 -4.47 4.20 8.20
N ASN A 81 -5.26 3.71 9.13
CA ASN A 81 -4.78 2.79 10.16
C ASN A 81 -4.71 1.37 9.60
N ILE A 82 -3.60 0.71 9.84
CA ILE A 82 -3.37 -0.71 9.54
C ILE A 82 -3.54 -1.49 10.84
N ALA A 83 -4.26 -2.60 10.79
CA ALA A 83 -4.44 -3.52 11.90
C ALA A 83 -3.84 -4.88 11.53
N ILE A 84 -2.99 -5.40 12.39
CA ILE A 84 -2.32 -6.69 12.20
C ILE A 84 -2.86 -7.66 13.24
N TYR A 85 -3.38 -8.78 12.74
CA TYR A 85 -3.95 -9.85 13.54
C TYR A 85 -3.10 -11.12 13.43
N GLU A 86 -3.28 -12.06 14.34
CA GLU A 86 -2.88 -13.43 14.10
C GLU A 86 -3.41 -13.89 12.76
N TYR A 87 -2.76 -14.88 12.13
CA TYR A 87 -3.24 -15.40 10.85
C TYR A 87 -4.73 -15.76 10.95
N THR A 88 -5.53 -15.13 10.11
CA THR A 88 -6.98 -15.13 10.14
C THR A 88 -7.51 -15.77 8.86
N THR A 89 -8.37 -16.76 9.00
CA THR A 89 -9.08 -17.43 7.91
C THR A 89 -10.49 -16.86 7.74
N MET A 90 -11.15 -17.18 6.63
CA MET A 90 -12.52 -16.72 6.36
C MET A 90 -13.52 -17.13 7.44
N ASP A 91 -13.33 -18.28 8.07
CA ASP A 91 -14.23 -18.82 9.11
C ASP A 91 -14.13 -18.05 10.42
N GLU A 92 -13.07 -17.26 10.59
CA GLU A 92 -12.80 -16.45 11.80
C GLU A 92 -13.23 -15.00 11.66
N MET A 93 -14.08 -14.69 10.68
CA MET A 93 -14.53 -13.34 10.37
C MET A 93 -16.01 -13.27 10.12
N ASN A 94 -16.60 -12.11 10.40
CA ASN A 94 -17.98 -11.77 10.01
C ASN A 94 -17.96 -10.65 8.97
N GLY A 95 -18.95 -10.65 8.07
CA GLY A 95 -19.06 -9.70 6.97
C GLY A 95 -18.72 -10.33 5.62
N TYR A 96 -18.56 -9.50 4.61
CA TYR A 96 -18.30 -9.93 3.23
C TYR A 96 -17.10 -9.16 2.65
N PRO A 97 -16.27 -9.85 1.82
CA PRO A 97 -15.20 -9.17 1.12
C PRO A 97 -15.69 -7.95 0.32
N PRO A 98 -14.93 -6.88 0.27
CA PRO A 98 -13.63 -6.67 0.93
C PRO A 98 -13.73 -6.01 2.32
N LEU A 99 -14.95 -5.79 2.86
CA LEU A 99 -15.18 -5.07 4.12
C LEU A 99 -15.81 -5.99 5.17
N TYR A 100 -15.04 -6.30 6.20
CA TYR A 100 -15.41 -7.20 7.29
C TYR A 100 -15.81 -6.42 8.54
N ASP A 101 -16.79 -6.94 9.26
CA ASP A 101 -17.34 -6.27 10.45
C ASP A 101 -16.52 -6.58 11.71
N THR A 102 -16.18 -7.86 11.91
CA THR A 102 -15.42 -8.33 13.08
C THR A 102 -14.47 -9.46 12.72
N ILE A 103 -13.37 -9.55 13.47
CA ILE A 103 -12.37 -10.62 13.40
C ILE A 103 -12.28 -11.28 14.75
N HIS A 104 -12.26 -12.61 14.80
CA HIS A 104 -12.24 -13.40 16.04
C HIS A 104 -10.83 -13.75 16.49
N THR A 105 -9.83 -13.65 15.62
CA THR A 105 -8.43 -13.83 15.98
C THR A 105 -7.91 -12.62 16.77
N LYS A 106 -6.77 -12.79 17.42
CA LYS A 106 -6.21 -11.77 18.29
C LYS A 106 -5.59 -10.62 17.47
N LEU A 107 -5.95 -9.39 17.82
CA LEU A 107 -5.23 -8.22 17.36
C LEU A 107 -3.82 -8.20 17.98
N ILE A 108 -2.79 -8.16 17.13
CA ILE A 108 -1.39 -8.10 17.54
C ILE A 108 -0.98 -6.65 17.77
N THR A 109 -1.21 -5.79 16.75
CA THR A 109 -0.84 -4.38 16.83
C THR A 109 -1.56 -3.55 15.76
N THR A 110 -1.42 -2.24 15.86
CA THR A 110 -1.89 -1.28 14.85
C THR A 110 -0.81 -0.27 14.54
N THR A 111 -0.75 0.20 13.31
CA THR A 111 0.06 1.34 12.89
C THR A 111 -0.75 2.27 12.01
N THR A 112 -0.22 3.43 11.66
CA THR A 112 -0.86 4.40 10.77
C THR A 112 0.07 4.70 9.61
N CYS A 113 -0.44 4.62 8.39
CA CYS A 113 0.32 5.06 7.22
C CYS A 113 0.59 6.57 7.27
N ASP A 114 1.74 6.98 6.76
CA ASP A 114 2.02 8.40 6.52
C ASP A 114 1.27 8.91 5.26
N LYS A 115 1.50 10.16 4.89
CA LYS A 115 0.85 10.81 3.73
C LYS A 115 1.27 10.21 2.38
N GLU A 116 2.40 9.53 2.33
CA GLU A 116 2.87 8.74 1.18
C GLU A 116 2.40 7.27 1.25
N GLY A 117 1.47 6.95 2.17
CA GLY A 117 0.94 5.60 2.35
C GLY A 117 1.92 4.63 3.00
N PHE A 118 3.11 5.07 3.41
CA PHE A 118 4.11 4.21 4.02
C PHE A 118 3.68 3.74 5.41
N PHE A 119 3.90 2.48 5.69
CA PHE A 119 3.81 1.90 7.04
C PHE A 119 4.92 0.89 7.25
N GLU A 120 5.33 0.74 8.50
CA GLU A 120 6.20 -0.35 8.95
C GLU A 120 5.81 -0.80 10.35
N VAL A 121 6.03 -2.07 10.67
CA VAL A 121 5.74 -2.67 11.96
C VAL A 121 6.75 -3.75 12.29
N GLU A 122 7.39 -3.63 13.45
CA GLU A 122 8.20 -4.71 14.00
C GLU A 122 7.31 -5.88 14.42
N LEU A 123 7.62 -7.08 13.94
CA LEU A 123 6.89 -8.31 14.24
C LEU A 123 7.88 -9.47 14.44
N LYS A 124 7.56 -10.34 15.35
CA LYS A 124 8.28 -11.62 15.51
C LYS A 124 8.01 -12.52 14.30
N SER A 125 8.90 -13.50 14.09
CA SER A 125 8.66 -14.53 13.07
C SER A 125 7.31 -15.22 13.30
N GLY A 126 6.56 -15.38 12.21
CA GLY A 126 5.20 -15.93 12.26
C GLY A 126 4.40 -15.58 11.01
N LYS A 127 3.15 -16.02 10.97
CA LYS A 127 2.20 -15.70 9.91
C LYS A 127 1.09 -14.82 10.50
N TYR A 128 0.78 -13.74 9.82
CA TYR A 128 -0.16 -12.71 10.27
C TYR A 128 -1.14 -12.36 9.14
N SER A 129 -2.25 -11.72 9.50
CA SER A 129 -3.20 -11.13 8.56
C SER A 129 -3.23 -9.62 8.74
N VAL A 130 -3.19 -8.89 7.61
CA VAL A 130 -3.08 -7.42 7.60
C VAL A 130 -4.35 -6.81 7.03
N PHE A 131 -4.96 -5.90 7.78
CA PHE A 131 -6.19 -5.23 7.41
C PHE A 131 -6.03 -3.72 7.42
N VAL A 132 -6.74 -3.03 6.54
CA VAL A 132 -6.87 -1.57 6.56
C VAL A 132 -8.15 -1.20 7.28
N LYS A 133 -8.09 -0.28 8.26
CA LYS A 133 -9.31 0.28 8.87
C LYS A 133 -9.94 1.29 7.91
N GLU A 134 -11.10 0.93 7.36
CA GLU A 134 -11.81 1.72 6.35
C GLU A 134 -13.31 1.79 6.67
N LYS A 135 -13.85 3.01 6.74
CA LYS A 135 -15.30 3.24 6.99
C LYS A 135 -15.87 2.50 8.22
N GLY A 136 -15.08 2.41 9.29
CA GLY A 136 -15.48 1.73 10.51
C GLY A 136 -15.41 0.20 10.46
N LYS A 137 -14.93 -0.38 9.37
CA LYS A 137 -14.75 -1.81 9.13
C LYS A 137 -13.27 -2.16 8.89
N LEU A 138 -13.00 -3.42 8.66
CA LEU A 138 -11.69 -3.95 8.31
C LEU A 138 -11.68 -4.37 6.84
N TYR A 139 -10.87 -3.69 6.03
CA TYR A 139 -10.76 -3.94 4.61
C TYR A 139 -9.61 -4.90 4.33
N ALA A 140 -9.88 -5.93 3.53
CA ALA A 140 -8.86 -6.79 2.92
C ALA A 140 -9.42 -7.41 1.64
N ASN A 141 -8.62 -7.50 0.58
CA ASN A 141 -9.02 -8.04 -0.72
C ASN A 141 -8.10 -9.15 -1.24
N GLY A 142 -7.15 -9.62 -0.43
CA GLY A 142 -6.27 -10.73 -0.76
C GLY A 142 -6.62 -11.99 0.03
N VAL A 143 -6.45 -13.15 -0.59
CA VAL A 143 -6.56 -14.46 0.07
C VAL A 143 -5.41 -15.36 -0.38
N ASP A 144 -4.94 -16.23 0.50
CA ASP A 144 -4.01 -17.29 0.10
C ASP A 144 -4.75 -18.60 -0.27
N GLY A 145 -4.01 -19.59 -0.75
CA GLY A 145 -4.57 -20.90 -1.10
C GLY A 145 -5.05 -21.74 0.09
N GLN A 146 -4.92 -21.24 1.33
CA GLN A 146 -5.32 -21.93 2.58
C GLN A 146 -6.50 -21.22 3.27
N GLY A 147 -7.09 -20.22 2.61
CA GLY A 147 -8.23 -19.46 3.14
C GLY A 147 -7.81 -18.28 4.06
N GLY A 148 -6.53 -18.02 4.22
CA GLY A 148 -6.04 -16.88 4.99
C GLY A 148 -6.26 -15.56 4.29
N ILE A 149 -6.66 -14.55 5.04
CA ILE A 149 -7.01 -13.22 4.53
C ILE A 149 -5.81 -12.29 4.65
N SER A 150 -5.43 -11.67 3.51
CA SER A 150 -4.29 -10.74 3.39
C SER A 150 -3.07 -11.16 4.22
N PRO A 151 -2.58 -12.41 4.03
CA PRO A 151 -1.54 -12.97 4.88
C PRO A 151 -0.17 -12.40 4.55
N VAL A 152 0.66 -12.24 5.60
CA VAL A 152 2.09 -11.97 5.49
C VAL A 152 2.86 -12.96 6.37
N THR A 153 3.97 -13.45 5.85
CA THR A 153 4.88 -14.31 6.60
C THR A 153 6.13 -13.51 6.97
N ILE A 154 6.45 -13.49 8.26
CA ILE A 154 7.66 -12.85 8.80
C ILE A 154 8.67 -13.94 9.14
N GLU A 155 9.82 -13.88 8.51
CA GLU A 155 10.97 -14.71 8.84
C GLU A 155 11.90 -13.96 9.81
N SER A 156 12.62 -14.70 10.66
CA SER A 156 13.56 -14.09 11.60
C SER A 156 14.67 -13.33 10.87
N SER A 157 14.98 -12.14 11.37
CA SER A 157 16.00 -11.24 10.80
C SER A 157 15.73 -10.83 9.36
N LYS A 158 14.43 -10.72 8.99
CA LYS A 158 14.01 -10.26 7.68
C LYS A 158 12.81 -9.31 7.79
N VAL A 159 12.76 -8.37 6.86
CA VAL A 159 11.62 -7.49 6.69
C VAL A 159 10.87 -7.89 5.43
N SER A 160 9.58 -8.20 5.57
CA SER A 160 8.70 -8.55 4.46
C SER A 160 8.06 -7.30 3.87
N GLU A 161 7.99 -7.22 2.55
CA GLU A 161 7.24 -6.17 1.85
C GLU A 161 5.80 -6.62 1.62
N MET A 162 4.83 -5.73 1.92
CA MET A 162 3.41 -5.96 1.67
C MET A 162 2.71 -4.68 1.25
N ASN A 163 2.57 -4.46 -0.05
CA ASN A 163 1.81 -3.32 -0.56
C ASN A 163 0.31 -3.63 -0.55
N LEU A 164 -0.49 -2.64 -0.14
CA LEU A 164 -1.94 -2.75 0.03
C LEU A 164 -2.67 -1.79 -0.91
N THR A 165 -3.84 -2.22 -1.41
CA THR A 165 -4.68 -1.38 -2.26
C THR A 165 -6.11 -1.36 -1.74
N LEU A 166 -6.62 -0.16 -1.42
CA LEU A 166 -8.06 0.07 -1.29
C LEU A 166 -8.63 0.19 -2.70
N ASP A 167 -9.24 -0.87 -3.19
CA ASP A 167 -9.74 -0.95 -4.56
C ASP A 167 -11.20 -0.51 -4.63
N TYR A 168 -11.42 0.71 -5.12
CA TYR A 168 -12.72 1.29 -5.42
C TYR A 168 -12.94 1.45 -6.93
N ALA A 169 -12.11 0.82 -7.74
CA ALA A 169 -12.24 0.83 -9.18
C ALA A 169 -13.49 0.06 -9.64
N VAL A 170 -14.00 0.44 -10.81
CA VAL A 170 -15.06 -0.29 -11.53
C VAL A 170 -14.42 -1.12 -12.64
N TYR A 171 -14.79 -2.41 -12.71
CA TYR A 171 -14.28 -3.39 -13.68
C TYR A 171 -15.40 -3.97 -14.53
#